data_31124502bb03a6628c82e429bab106ad
#
_entry.id   31124502bb03a6628c82e429bab106ad
#
_cell.length_a   1.000
_cell.length_b   1.000
_cell.length_c   1.000
_cell.angle_alpha   90.00
_cell.angle_beta   90.00
_cell.angle_gamma   90.00
#
_symmetry.space_group_name_H-M   'P 1'
#
loop_
_entity.id
_entity.type
_entity.pdbx_description
1 polymer ?
#
loop_
_entity_poly.entity_id
_entity_poly.type
_entity_poly.pdbx_seq_one_letter_code
_entity_poly.pdbx_strand_id
1 'polypeptide(L)'
;GIRNFRIIEKAGDFGGTWYWNRYPGCMCDVESMTYLPLLEETGYRPTERYASAPEIFGYCQLLGRHFDLYPHALFQTEIDEPVWDNDAKRWAITTTRGDELSSRFFVTAGGILHKAKLPGIPGINDFQGRAFHTSRWDYSFTGGGPREPMEELRNMRVGIIGTGATAVQAVPRLAETAKELYVFQR
;
A
#
# COMPACT_ATOMS: atom_id res chain seq x y z
N GLY A 1 -8.88 -16.67 -23.50
CA GLY A 1 -8.22 -16.43 -22.21
C GLY A 1 -8.94 -17.14 -21.07
N ILE A 2 -8.34 -17.16 -19.88
CA ILE A 2 -8.95 -17.72 -18.67
C ILE A 2 -10.05 -16.77 -18.19
N ARG A 3 -11.27 -17.29 -18.01
CA ARG A 3 -12.42 -16.49 -17.57
C ARG A 3 -12.96 -16.91 -16.19
N ASN A 4 -12.65 -18.13 -15.75
CA ASN A 4 -13.05 -18.63 -14.43
C ASN A 4 -11.89 -18.47 -13.45
N PHE A 5 -11.83 -17.33 -12.78
CA PHE A 5 -10.84 -17.01 -11.77
C PHE A 5 -11.45 -16.14 -10.65
N ARG A 6 -10.77 -16.08 -9.53
CA ARG A 6 -11.05 -15.15 -8.42
C ARG A 6 -9.76 -14.46 -8.00
N ILE A 7 -9.87 -13.20 -7.68
CA ILE A 7 -8.83 -12.39 -7.06
C ILE A 7 -9.24 -12.18 -5.61
N ILE A 8 -8.39 -12.57 -4.68
CA ILE A 8 -8.62 -12.37 -3.24
C ILE A 8 -7.68 -11.27 -2.78
N GLU A 9 -8.23 -10.17 -2.31
CA GLU A 9 -7.49 -8.98 -1.92
C GLU A 9 -7.88 -8.55 -0.49
N LYS A 10 -6.87 -8.43 0.36
CA LYS A 10 -7.02 -7.97 1.74
C LYS A 10 -7.43 -6.49 1.83
N ALA A 11 -7.02 -5.68 0.88
CA ALA A 11 -7.37 -4.27 0.79
C ALA A 11 -8.84 -4.07 0.37
N GLY A 12 -9.34 -2.87 0.53
CA GLY A 12 -10.69 -2.51 0.07
C GLY A 12 -10.79 -2.20 -1.43
N ASP A 13 -9.64 -2.24 -2.15
CA ASP A 13 -9.60 -1.99 -3.58
C ASP A 13 -8.28 -2.53 -4.17
N PHE A 14 -8.16 -2.53 -5.50
CA PHE A 14 -6.90 -2.77 -6.18
C PHE A 14 -5.87 -1.69 -5.82
N GLY A 15 -4.58 -2.05 -5.81
CA GLY A 15 -3.51 -1.10 -5.56
C GLY A 15 -2.37 -1.65 -4.71
N GLY A 16 -2.61 -2.68 -3.90
CA GLY A 16 -1.58 -3.33 -3.08
C GLY A 16 -0.73 -2.32 -2.30
N THR A 17 0.56 -2.23 -2.60
CA THR A 17 1.50 -1.26 -1.99
C THR A 17 0.94 0.17 -1.99
N TRP A 18 0.31 0.61 -3.07
CA TRP A 18 -0.19 1.98 -3.26
C TRP A 18 -1.55 2.23 -2.62
N TYR A 19 -2.28 1.19 -2.30
CA TYR A 19 -3.43 1.26 -1.42
C TYR A 19 -3.02 1.48 0.04
N TRP A 20 -1.97 0.78 0.50
CA TRP A 20 -1.56 0.79 1.90
C TRP A 20 -0.62 1.95 2.26
N ASN A 21 0.28 2.34 1.36
CA ASN A 21 1.29 3.36 1.63
C ASN A 21 0.85 4.71 1.07
N ARG A 22 0.39 5.59 1.97
CA ARG A 22 -0.17 6.90 1.62
C ARG A 22 0.50 8.03 2.39
N TYR A 23 1.74 7.85 2.83
CA TYR A 23 2.49 8.88 3.53
C TYR A 23 2.80 10.07 2.61
N PRO A 24 3.06 11.27 3.16
CA PRO A 24 3.33 12.46 2.35
C PRO A 24 4.60 12.27 1.51
N GLY A 25 4.51 12.62 0.25
CA GLY A 25 5.60 12.43 -0.72
C GLY A 25 5.76 11.01 -1.24
N CYS A 26 4.87 10.08 -0.91
CA CYS A 26 4.95 8.69 -1.37
C CYS A 26 4.89 8.62 -2.91
N MET A 27 5.93 8.02 -3.52
CA MET A 27 6.06 7.85 -4.96
C MET A 27 6.85 6.59 -5.29
N CYS A 28 6.80 6.16 -6.55
CA CYS A 28 7.68 5.13 -7.06
C CYS A 28 9.06 5.72 -7.36
N ASP A 29 10.13 4.98 -7.07
CA ASP A 29 11.51 5.30 -7.40
C ASP A 29 11.99 4.66 -8.72
N VAL A 30 11.07 3.99 -9.43
CA VAL A 30 11.25 3.48 -10.79
C VAL A 30 10.47 4.37 -11.76
N GLU A 31 11.05 4.61 -12.94
CA GLU A 31 10.39 5.42 -13.98
C GLU A 31 9.03 4.85 -14.37
N SER A 32 8.04 5.71 -14.44
CA SER A 32 6.63 5.37 -14.64
C SER A 32 6.38 4.51 -15.88
N MET A 33 7.08 4.81 -16.99
CA MET A 33 6.95 4.06 -18.25
C MET A 33 7.47 2.61 -18.14
N THR A 34 8.33 2.34 -17.16
CA THR A 34 8.84 0.99 -16.89
C THR A 34 8.03 0.29 -15.80
N TYR A 35 7.59 1.06 -14.81
CA TYR A 35 6.93 0.51 -13.62
C TYR A 35 5.47 0.15 -13.87
N LEU A 36 4.72 1.01 -14.57
CA LEU A 36 3.29 0.81 -14.83
C LEU A 36 3.09 -0.18 -15.99
N PRO A 37 2.46 -1.32 -15.74
CA PRO A 37 2.22 -2.32 -16.79
C PRO A 37 1.04 -1.95 -17.67
N LEU A 38 0.97 -2.51 -18.88
CA LEU A 38 -0.22 -2.45 -19.76
C LEU A 38 -0.59 -1.01 -20.18
N LEU A 39 0.43 -0.14 -20.33
CA LEU A 39 0.21 1.25 -20.76
C LEU A 39 -0.34 1.33 -22.20
N GLU A 40 0.14 0.45 -23.08
CA GLU A 40 -0.32 0.39 -24.47
C GLU A 40 -1.78 -0.03 -24.56
N GLU A 41 -2.17 -1.06 -23.80
CA GLU A 41 -3.52 -1.59 -23.80
C GLU A 41 -4.53 -0.60 -23.22
N THR A 42 -4.13 0.14 -22.20
CA THR A 42 -5.00 1.13 -21.53
C THR A 42 -4.99 2.49 -22.23
N GLY A 43 -3.98 2.77 -23.03
CA GLY A 43 -3.72 4.10 -23.59
C GLY A 43 -3.35 5.15 -22.51
N TYR A 44 -3.04 4.71 -21.28
CA TYR A 44 -2.70 5.60 -20.20
C TYR A 44 -1.31 6.20 -20.39
N ARG A 45 -1.18 7.50 -20.08
CA ARG A 45 0.10 8.21 -20.07
C ARG A 45 0.38 8.73 -18.67
N PRO A 46 1.45 8.25 -18.01
CA PRO A 46 1.86 8.77 -16.71
C PRO A 46 2.12 10.28 -16.78
N THR A 47 1.74 10.99 -15.71
CA THR A 47 1.87 12.46 -15.67
C THR A 47 3.28 12.90 -15.24
N GLU A 48 4.02 12.03 -14.57
CA GLU A 48 5.36 12.31 -14.07
C GLU A 48 6.32 11.15 -14.37
N ARG A 49 7.61 11.48 -14.48
CA ARG A 49 8.66 10.48 -14.66
C ARG A 49 8.67 9.43 -13.54
N TYR A 50 8.41 9.86 -12.32
CA TYR A 50 8.26 9.04 -11.13
C TYR A 50 6.87 9.29 -10.56
N ALA A 51 5.94 8.40 -10.86
CA ALA A 51 4.54 8.58 -10.49
C ALA A 51 4.35 8.54 -8.96
N SER A 52 3.50 9.42 -8.49
CA SER A 52 3.11 9.47 -7.08
C SER A 52 2.18 8.32 -6.70
N ALA A 53 2.13 7.99 -5.41
CA ALA A 53 1.24 6.95 -4.90
C ALA A 53 -0.24 7.15 -5.28
N PRO A 54 -0.82 8.35 -5.19
CA PRO A 54 -2.19 8.58 -5.66
C PRO A 54 -2.40 8.28 -7.15
N GLU A 55 -1.43 8.65 -7.99
CA GLU A 55 -1.49 8.37 -9.44
C GLU A 55 -1.45 6.86 -9.71
N ILE A 56 -0.51 6.15 -9.09
CA ILE A 56 -0.37 4.70 -9.28
C ILE A 56 -1.59 3.96 -8.72
N PHE A 57 -2.12 4.40 -7.58
CA PHE A 57 -3.35 3.83 -7.04
C PHE A 57 -4.53 4.02 -7.99
N GLY A 58 -4.72 5.22 -8.52
CA GLY A 58 -5.73 5.50 -9.54
C GLY A 58 -5.55 4.66 -10.81
N TYR A 59 -4.30 4.43 -11.21
CA TYR A 59 -3.98 3.55 -12.34
C TYR A 59 -4.34 2.07 -12.06
N CYS A 60 -4.07 1.56 -10.86
CA CYS A 60 -4.50 0.21 -10.48
C CYS A 60 -6.03 0.05 -10.55
N GLN A 61 -6.77 1.06 -10.12
CA GLN A 61 -8.23 1.07 -10.24
C GLN A 61 -8.67 1.15 -11.71
N LEU A 62 -7.96 1.90 -12.54
CA LEU A 62 -8.21 1.95 -14.00
C LEU A 62 -8.03 0.56 -14.61
N LEU A 63 -6.94 -0.15 -14.30
CA LEU A 63 -6.73 -1.53 -14.74
C LEU A 63 -7.88 -2.44 -14.31
N GLY A 64 -8.31 -2.34 -13.05
CA GLY A 64 -9.45 -3.11 -12.53
C GLY A 64 -10.72 -2.92 -13.35
N ARG A 65 -11.01 -1.67 -13.74
CA ARG A 65 -12.17 -1.34 -14.60
C ARG A 65 -11.95 -1.73 -16.05
N HIS A 66 -10.80 -1.42 -16.61
CA HIS A 66 -10.49 -1.67 -18.03
C HIS A 66 -10.57 -3.15 -18.40
N PHE A 67 -10.09 -4.02 -17.51
CA PHE A 67 -10.09 -5.47 -17.72
C PHE A 67 -11.27 -6.19 -17.04
N ASP A 68 -12.28 -5.45 -16.56
CA ASP A 68 -13.46 -6.01 -15.89
C ASP A 68 -13.11 -6.98 -14.73
N LEU A 69 -12.16 -6.57 -13.89
CA LEU A 69 -11.67 -7.42 -12.80
C LEU A 69 -12.53 -7.35 -11.53
N TYR A 70 -13.27 -6.26 -11.32
CA TYR A 70 -14.07 -6.06 -10.12
C TYR A 70 -15.09 -7.17 -9.84
N PRO A 71 -15.83 -7.72 -10.83
CA PRO A 71 -16.76 -8.83 -10.60
C PRO A 71 -16.06 -10.13 -10.16
N HIS A 72 -14.75 -10.21 -10.36
CA HIS A 72 -13.94 -11.37 -10.01
C HIS A 72 -13.18 -11.19 -8.70
N ALA A 73 -13.25 -10.01 -8.07
CA ALA A 73 -12.49 -9.66 -6.88
C ALA A 73 -13.31 -9.86 -5.59
N LEU A 74 -12.69 -10.44 -4.59
CA LEU A 74 -13.16 -10.48 -3.21
C LEU A 74 -12.25 -9.56 -2.39
N PHE A 75 -12.70 -8.33 -2.19
CA PHE A 75 -12.00 -7.34 -1.38
C PHE A 75 -12.24 -7.53 0.12
N GLN A 76 -11.39 -6.91 0.95
CA GLN A 76 -11.41 -7.02 2.41
C GLN A 76 -11.40 -8.49 2.87
N THR A 77 -10.73 -9.33 2.09
CA THR A 77 -10.70 -10.78 2.29
C THR A 77 -9.25 -11.23 2.31
N GLU A 78 -8.83 -11.89 3.35
CA GLU A 78 -7.50 -12.48 3.49
C GLU A 78 -7.60 -13.99 3.33
N ILE A 79 -6.63 -14.59 2.63
CA ILE A 79 -6.51 -16.05 2.58
C ILE A 79 -5.97 -16.49 3.94
N ASP A 80 -6.63 -17.44 4.55
CA ASP A 80 -6.20 -18.04 5.80
C ASP A 80 -5.20 -19.17 5.50
N GLU A 81 -5.63 -20.22 4.82
CA GLU A 81 -4.77 -21.35 4.47
C GLU A 81 -5.09 -21.92 3.08
N PRO A 82 -4.11 -21.99 2.17
CA PRO A 82 -4.22 -22.75 0.93
C PRO A 82 -3.61 -24.15 1.11
N VAL A 83 -4.40 -25.21 0.99
CA VAL A 83 -3.97 -26.60 1.11
C VAL A 83 -4.12 -27.32 -0.24
N TRP A 84 -3.08 -28.03 -0.65
CA TRP A 84 -3.15 -28.88 -1.84
C TRP A 84 -3.77 -30.25 -1.48
N ASP A 85 -4.84 -30.60 -2.19
CA ASP A 85 -5.48 -31.92 -2.12
C ASP A 85 -4.91 -32.83 -3.21
N ASN A 86 -4.21 -33.88 -2.78
CA ASN A 86 -3.58 -34.82 -3.69
C ASN A 86 -4.57 -35.73 -4.42
N ASP A 87 -5.73 -36.00 -3.84
CA ASP A 87 -6.74 -36.87 -4.44
C ASP A 87 -7.59 -36.09 -5.43
N ALA A 88 -8.07 -34.92 -5.05
CA ALA A 88 -8.84 -34.02 -5.91
C ALA A 88 -7.98 -33.30 -6.96
N LYS A 89 -6.64 -33.28 -6.82
CA LYS A 89 -5.69 -32.52 -7.67
C LYS A 89 -6.05 -31.04 -7.76
N ARG A 90 -6.38 -30.45 -6.61
CA ARG A 90 -6.85 -29.07 -6.50
C ARG A 90 -6.34 -28.41 -5.22
N TRP A 91 -6.30 -27.12 -5.24
CA TRP A 91 -6.15 -26.29 -4.04
C TRP A 91 -7.49 -26.13 -3.34
N ALA A 92 -7.56 -26.45 -2.07
CA ALA A 92 -8.60 -26.02 -1.14
C ALA A 92 -8.11 -24.74 -0.45
N ILE A 93 -8.92 -23.69 -0.50
CA ILE A 93 -8.53 -22.35 -0.04
C ILE A 93 -9.62 -21.84 0.89
N THR A 94 -9.26 -21.50 2.11
CA THR A 94 -10.15 -20.86 3.08
C THR A 94 -9.80 -19.38 3.23
N THR A 95 -10.80 -18.59 3.57
CA THR A 95 -10.62 -17.16 3.81
C THR A 95 -10.99 -16.77 5.23
N THR A 96 -10.49 -15.65 5.71
CA THR A 96 -10.83 -15.09 7.02
C THR A 96 -12.31 -14.72 7.17
N ARG A 97 -13.09 -14.76 6.10
CA ARG A 97 -14.52 -14.53 6.07
C ARG A 97 -15.34 -15.82 6.13
N GLY A 98 -14.67 -16.98 6.09
CA GLY A 98 -15.30 -18.29 6.07
C GLY A 98 -15.69 -18.75 4.65
N ASP A 99 -15.22 -18.10 3.60
CA ASP A 99 -15.41 -18.61 2.24
C ASP A 99 -14.51 -19.84 2.00
N GLU A 100 -15.03 -20.82 1.28
CA GLU A 100 -14.30 -22.00 0.82
C GLU A 100 -14.25 -22.01 -0.71
N LEU A 101 -13.04 -22.06 -1.26
CA LEU A 101 -12.82 -22.05 -2.71
C LEU A 101 -11.97 -23.26 -3.13
N SER A 102 -12.16 -23.71 -4.35
CA SER A 102 -11.35 -24.77 -4.93
C SER A 102 -10.84 -24.35 -6.31
N SER A 103 -9.53 -24.51 -6.55
CA SER A 103 -8.92 -24.13 -7.83
C SER A 103 -7.84 -25.13 -8.27
N ARG A 104 -7.62 -25.23 -9.58
CA ARG A 104 -6.50 -26.01 -10.14
C ARG A 104 -5.17 -25.29 -10.00
N PHE A 105 -5.20 -23.97 -10.01
CA PHE A 105 -4.01 -23.14 -9.92
C PHE A 105 -4.21 -22.13 -8.79
N PHE A 106 -3.16 -21.93 -8.02
CA PHE A 106 -3.08 -20.90 -6.99
C PHE A 106 -1.87 -20.02 -7.27
N VAL A 107 -2.11 -18.73 -7.46
CA VAL A 107 -1.06 -17.74 -7.75
C VAL A 107 -0.94 -16.79 -6.57
N THR A 108 0.22 -16.77 -5.92
CA THR A 108 0.49 -15.81 -4.84
C THR A 108 1.07 -14.52 -5.40
N ALA A 109 0.40 -13.41 -5.09
CA ALA A 109 0.86 -12.06 -5.41
C ALA A 109 0.76 -11.14 -4.18
N GLY A 110 1.03 -11.70 -2.98
CA GLY A 110 0.77 -11.04 -1.69
C GLY A 110 1.60 -9.78 -1.41
N GLY A 111 2.67 -9.54 -2.15
CA GLY A 111 3.54 -8.39 -1.92
C GLY A 111 4.29 -8.45 -0.57
N ILE A 112 5.14 -7.46 -0.30
CA ILE A 112 5.94 -7.39 0.93
C ILE A 112 5.80 -6.07 1.69
N LEU A 113 5.20 -5.03 1.10
CA LEU A 113 5.15 -3.67 1.64
C LEU A 113 3.77 -3.29 2.23
N HIS A 114 3.00 -4.26 2.70
CA HIS A 114 1.65 -4.04 3.23
C HIS A 114 1.54 -4.17 4.76
N LYS A 115 2.51 -4.82 5.42
CA LYS A 115 2.53 -4.99 6.88
C LYS A 115 3.42 -3.94 7.53
N ALA A 116 2.83 -3.14 8.42
CA ALA A 116 3.57 -2.25 9.28
C ALA A 116 4.37 -3.06 10.31
N LYS A 117 5.67 -2.77 10.43
CA LYS A 117 6.54 -3.36 11.46
C LYS A 117 7.11 -2.25 12.33
N LEU A 118 6.72 -2.23 13.59
CA LEU A 118 7.28 -1.29 14.55
C LEU A 118 8.67 -1.74 15.01
N PRO A 119 9.59 -0.81 15.29
CA PRO A 119 10.89 -1.15 15.86
C PRO A 119 10.72 -1.67 17.29
N GLY A 120 11.54 -2.66 17.68
CA GLY A 120 11.59 -3.20 19.04
C GLY A 120 12.38 -2.29 19.98
N ILE A 121 11.92 -1.06 20.19
CA ILE A 121 12.57 -0.08 21.04
C ILE A 121 11.97 -0.18 22.45
N PRO A 122 12.77 -0.37 23.52
CA PRO A 122 12.24 -0.32 24.88
C PRO A 122 11.54 1.00 25.16
N GLY A 123 10.36 0.94 25.77
CA GLY A 123 9.56 2.13 26.10
C GLY A 123 8.79 2.74 24.91
N ILE A 124 8.74 2.12 23.75
CA ILE A 124 7.99 2.66 22.60
C ILE A 124 6.51 2.90 22.91
N ASN A 125 5.94 2.09 23.79
CA ASN A 125 4.55 2.22 24.23
C ASN A 125 4.36 3.26 25.34
N ASP A 126 5.44 3.77 25.92
CA ASP A 126 5.39 4.79 27.00
C ASP A 126 5.38 6.22 26.44
N PHE A 127 5.56 6.36 25.12
CA PHE A 127 5.52 7.64 24.46
C PHE A 127 4.12 8.25 24.56
N GLN A 128 4.05 9.47 25.14
CA GLN A 128 2.78 10.15 25.41
C GLN A 128 2.25 10.97 24.22
N GLY A 129 3.03 11.11 23.16
CA GLY A 129 2.61 11.80 21.94
C GLY A 129 1.87 10.88 20.96
N ARG A 130 1.37 11.45 19.88
CA ARG A 130 0.78 10.66 18.79
C ARG A 130 1.87 9.91 18.05
N ALA A 131 1.71 8.58 17.89
CA ALA A 131 2.63 7.75 17.14
C ALA A 131 1.86 6.85 16.16
N PHE A 132 2.37 6.72 14.95
CA PHE A 132 1.83 5.82 13.92
C PHE A 132 2.92 5.42 12.93
N HIS A 133 2.71 4.30 12.26
CA HIS A 133 3.62 3.86 11.21
C HIS A 133 3.35 4.63 9.91
N THR A 134 4.39 4.99 9.16
CA THR A 134 4.28 5.75 7.91
C THR A 134 3.32 5.15 6.89
N SER A 135 3.25 3.80 6.78
CA SER A 135 2.28 3.12 5.90
C SER A 135 0.82 3.24 6.37
N ARG A 136 0.57 3.85 7.52
CA ARG A 136 -0.75 4.13 8.07
C ARG A 136 -0.79 5.60 8.51
N TRP A 137 -0.45 6.49 7.56
CA TRP A 137 -0.39 7.92 7.84
C TRP A 137 -1.73 8.47 8.29
N ASP A 138 -1.70 9.23 9.38
CA ASP A 138 -2.88 9.78 10.01
C ASP A 138 -3.06 11.26 9.61
N TYR A 139 -3.66 11.50 8.45
CA TYR A 139 -3.97 12.85 7.98
C TYR A 139 -5.03 13.54 8.81
N SER A 140 -5.86 12.82 9.57
CA SER A 140 -6.81 13.44 10.50
C SER A 140 -6.10 14.14 11.65
N PHE A 141 -4.86 13.70 11.98
CA PHE A 141 -4.01 14.31 12.98
C PHE A 141 -3.05 15.35 12.39
N THR A 142 -2.45 15.07 11.23
CA THR A 142 -1.42 15.97 10.66
C THR A 142 -1.99 17.08 9.79
N GLY A 143 -3.25 16.97 9.40
CA GLY A 143 -3.82 17.76 8.31
C GLY A 143 -3.22 17.41 6.96
N GLY A 144 -3.63 18.12 5.92
CA GLY A 144 -3.11 17.99 4.57
C GLY A 144 -3.46 16.68 3.87
N GLY A 145 -2.59 16.24 2.99
CA GLY A 145 -2.72 15.06 2.17
C GLY A 145 -1.36 14.60 1.60
N PRO A 146 -1.36 13.62 0.68
CA PRO A 146 -0.12 13.10 0.11
C PRO A 146 0.77 14.16 -0.55
N ARG A 147 0.19 15.25 -1.02
CA ARG A 147 0.87 16.38 -1.68
C ARG A 147 0.62 17.73 -1.03
N GLU A 148 -0.38 17.83 -0.13
CA GLU A 148 -0.71 19.07 0.55
C GLU A 148 0.11 19.24 1.83
N PRO A 149 0.32 20.51 2.28
CA PRO A 149 1.02 20.83 3.52
C PRO A 149 0.27 20.28 4.74
N MET A 150 1.02 19.77 5.71
CA MET A 150 0.48 19.24 6.98
C MET A 150 0.41 20.34 8.03
N GLU A 151 -0.53 21.25 7.89
CA GLU A 151 -0.63 22.51 8.66
C GLU A 151 -0.73 22.31 10.18
N GLU A 152 -1.30 21.20 10.64
CA GLU A 152 -1.42 20.89 12.06
C GLU A 152 -0.05 20.60 12.72
N LEU A 153 1.00 20.36 11.93
CA LEU A 153 2.36 20.13 12.44
C LEU A 153 3.14 21.42 12.72
N ARG A 154 2.64 22.61 12.37
CA ARG A 154 3.39 23.89 12.47
C ARG A 154 3.92 24.20 13.87
N ASN A 155 3.26 23.74 14.90
CA ASN A 155 3.65 23.96 16.27
C ASN A 155 4.20 22.70 16.97
N MET A 156 4.39 21.62 16.21
CA MET A 156 4.78 20.33 16.75
C MET A 156 6.25 20.00 16.49
N ARG A 157 6.85 19.30 17.45
CA ARG A 157 8.13 18.60 17.28
C ARG A 157 7.82 17.21 16.75
N VAL A 158 8.37 16.87 15.59
CA VAL A 158 8.14 15.61 14.90
C VAL A 158 9.41 14.76 14.92
N GLY A 159 9.28 13.51 15.33
CA GLY A 159 10.33 12.50 15.21
C GLY A 159 9.99 11.46 14.14
N ILE A 160 10.92 11.16 13.25
CA ILE A 160 10.80 10.04 12.31
C ILE A 160 11.93 9.05 12.56
N ILE A 161 11.58 7.77 12.69
CA ILE A 161 12.55 6.69 12.94
C ILE A 161 12.79 5.95 11.63
N GLY A 162 14.04 5.94 11.18
CA GLY A 162 14.49 5.31 9.95
C GLY A 162 14.88 6.30 8.87
N THR A 163 15.77 5.86 7.97
CA THR A 163 16.34 6.63 6.85
C THR A 163 16.24 5.87 5.53
N GLY A 164 15.35 4.89 5.43
CA GLY A 164 15.09 4.14 4.20
C GLY A 164 14.27 4.94 3.18
N ALA A 165 13.86 4.30 2.07
CA ALA A 165 13.15 4.92 0.95
C ALA A 165 11.94 5.76 1.40
N THR A 166 11.15 5.27 2.35
CA THR A 166 10.01 6.03 2.92
C THR A 166 10.45 7.34 3.56
N ALA A 167 11.52 7.32 4.36
CA ALA A 167 11.99 8.53 5.04
C ALA A 167 12.58 9.54 4.04
N VAL A 168 13.30 9.08 3.02
CA VAL A 168 13.82 9.95 1.94
C VAL A 168 12.70 10.75 1.29
N GLN A 169 11.51 10.18 1.17
CA GLN A 169 10.34 10.82 0.57
C GLN A 169 9.54 11.67 1.60
N ALA A 170 9.37 11.16 2.82
CA ALA A 170 8.54 11.82 3.83
C ALA A 170 9.25 12.98 4.56
N VAL A 171 10.55 12.87 4.82
CA VAL A 171 11.33 13.88 5.57
C VAL A 171 11.26 15.27 4.93
N PRO A 172 11.46 15.44 3.62
CA PRO A 172 11.33 16.77 3.00
C PRO A 172 9.95 17.38 3.21
N ARG A 173 8.89 16.57 3.10
CA ARG A 173 7.50 17.02 3.27
C ARG A 173 7.18 17.40 4.71
N LEU A 174 7.76 16.68 5.69
CA LEU A 174 7.66 17.03 7.10
C LEU A 174 8.41 18.31 7.43
N ALA A 175 9.59 18.50 6.83
CA ALA A 175 10.42 19.68 7.07
C ALA A 175 9.78 21.00 6.58
N GLU A 176 8.85 20.92 5.60
CA GLU A 176 8.12 22.10 5.11
C GLU A 176 7.20 22.72 6.18
N THR A 177 6.70 21.93 7.14
CA THR A 177 5.65 22.38 8.07
C THR A 177 5.94 22.15 9.53
N ALA A 178 6.67 21.11 9.90
CA ALA A 178 6.98 20.85 11.30
C ALA A 178 7.79 21.98 11.93
N LYS A 179 7.48 22.33 13.19
CA LYS A 179 8.27 23.32 13.96
C LYS A 179 9.71 22.86 14.14
N GLU A 180 9.90 21.60 14.46
CA GLU A 180 11.19 20.94 14.60
C GLU A 180 11.05 19.50 14.07
N LEU A 181 12.05 19.02 13.35
CA LEU A 181 12.08 17.67 12.81
C LEU A 181 13.33 16.93 13.27
N TYR A 182 13.14 15.78 13.88
CA TYR A 182 14.21 14.89 14.32
C TYR A 182 14.18 13.60 13.50
N VAL A 183 15.28 13.27 12.86
CA VAL A 183 15.44 12.04 12.08
C VAL A 183 16.39 11.10 12.81
N PHE A 184 15.88 9.94 13.20
CA PHE A 184 16.65 8.93 13.93
C PHE A 184 17.15 7.85 12.97
N GLN A 185 18.45 7.77 12.81
CA GLN A 185 19.10 6.74 11.99
C GLN A 185 19.70 5.67 12.90
N ARG A 186 19.57 4.43 12.47
CA ARG A 186 20.24 3.28 13.07
C ARG A 186 21.50 2.92 12.28
#